data_e70cca22dc7091134b22cad8b655cb7f
#
_entry.id   e70cca22dc7091134b22cad8b655cb7f
#
_cell.length_a   1.000
_cell.length_b   1.000
_cell.length_c   1.000
_cell.angle_alpha   90.00
_cell.angle_beta   90.00
_cell.angle_gamma   90.00
#
_symmetry.space_group_name_H-M   'P 1'
#
loop_
_entity.id
_entity.type
_entity.pdbx_description
1 polymer ?
#
loop_
_entity_poly.entity_id
_entity_poly.type
_entity_poly.pdbx_seq_one_letter_code
_entity_poly.pdbx_strand_id
1 'polypeptide(L)'
;AAKDYWTKSKFKQWITTAVFNVVYVERAKTGDEDPLAPLVEALQSGDSVIIFPEGTRGFEAEPAAFKAGLYNLAEKFPNVRLIPAWINNVQRVMPKGEVIPVPILCSVTFGAPLVLETGEERRVFLARARDAVIALRDV
;
A
#
# COMPACT_ATOMS: atom_id res chain seq x y z
N ALA A 1 -3.01 7.33 -1.21
CA ALA A 1 -2.91 7.61 -2.66
C ALA A 1 -2.17 8.93 -2.91
N ALA A 2 -1.59 9.11 -4.09
CA ALA A 2 -0.89 10.36 -4.43
C ALA A 2 -1.92 11.48 -4.68
N LYS A 3 -1.85 12.54 -3.88
CA LYS A 3 -2.81 13.67 -3.87
C LYS A 3 -2.94 14.35 -5.24
N ASP A 4 -1.82 14.57 -5.91
CA ASP A 4 -1.70 15.29 -7.18
C ASP A 4 -2.42 14.64 -8.37
N TYR A 5 -2.67 13.33 -8.34
CA TYR A 5 -3.40 12.63 -9.39
C TYR A 5 -4.93 12.69 -9.19
N TRP A 6 -5.39 12.60 -7.94
CA TRP A 6 -6.81 12.47 -7.62
C TRP A 6 -7.51 13.81 -7.35
N THR A 7 -6.75 14.84 -6.96
CA THR A 7 -7.31 16.17 -6.66
C THR A 7 -7.59 17.03 -7.89
N LYS A 8 -7.13 16.63 -9.09
CA LYS A 8 -7.39 17.36 -10.35
C LYS A 8 -8.85 17.39 -10.78
N SER A 9 -9.72 16.54 -10.21
CA SER A 9 -11.16 16.52 -10.51
C SER A 9 -11.94 16.35 -9.22
N LYS A 10 -12.84 17.30 -8.93
CA LYS A 10 -13.73 17.26 -7.75
C LYS A 10 -14.56 15.98 -7.68
N PHE A 11 -14.98 15.45 -8.83
CA PHE A 11 -15.74 14.21 -8.91
C PHE A 11 -14.90 12.98 -8.54
N LYS A 12 -13.66 12.89 -9.01
CA LYS A 12 -12.73 11.81 -8.64
C LYS A 12 -12.37 11.87 -7.15
N GLN A 13 -12.16 13.06 -6.62
CA GLN A 13 -11.88 13.26 -5.20
C GLN A 13 -13.08 12.82 -4.35
N TRP A 14 -14.31 13.17 -4.76
CA TRP A 14 -15.51 12.75 -4.05
C TRP A 14 -15.65 11.22 -4.01
N ILE A 15 -15.47 10.53 -5.16
CA ILE A 15 -15.52 9.05 -5.21
C ILE A 15 -14.47 8.43 -4.30
N THR A 16 -13.22 8.89 -4.36
CA THR A 16 -12.15 8.30 -3.55
C THR A 16 -12.34 8.51 -2.06
N THR A 17 -12.89 9.64 -1.66
CA THR A 17 -13.15 9.93 -0.24
C THR A 17 -14.44 9.25 0.25
N ALA A 18 -15.53 9.31 -0.55
CA ALA A 18 -16.83 8.80 -0.12
C ALA A 18 -16.95 7.27 -0.19
N VAL A 19 -16.25 6.64 -1.16
CA VAL A 19 -16.37 5.19 -1.40
C VAL A 19 -15.21 4.41 -0.80
N PHE A 20 -13.99 4.92 -0.94
CA PHE A 20 -12.78 4.17 -0.56
C PHE A 20 -12.09 4.69 0.70
N ASN A 21 -12.56 5.78 1.29
CA ASN A 21 -11.92 6.43 2.45
C ASN A 21 -10.40 6.56 2.29
N VAL A 22 -9.97 7.05 1.12
CA VAL A 22 -8.55 7.07 0.74
C VAL A 22 -7.79 8.08 1.59
N VAL A 23 -6.78 7.59 2.29
CA VAL A 23 -5.79 8.44 2.97
C VAL A 23 -4.80 8.98 1.93
N TYR A 24 -4.74 10.30 1.83
CA TYR A 24 -3.81 10.97 0.91
C TYR A 24 -2.45 11.16 1.59
N VAL A 25 -1.41 10.61 0.96
CA VAL A 25 -0.02 10.81 1.38
C VAL A 25 0.66 11.78 0.42
N GLU A 26 1.15 12.89 0.92
CA GLU A 26 1.91 13.84 0.12
C GLU A 26 3.29 13.30 -0.21
N ARG A 27 3.64 13.28 -1.49
CA ARG A 27 4.96 12.80 -1.96
C ARG A 27 6.02 13.89 -1.97
N ALA A 28 5.61 15.14 -2.07
CA ALA A 28 6.53 16.28 -2.04
C ALA A 28 6.73 16.70 -0.58
N LYS A 29 7.98 16.86 -0.17
CA LYS A 29 8.34 17.50 1.08
C LYS A 29 8.02 19.00 0.97
N THR A 30 6.77 19.36 1.15
CA THR A 30 6.35 20.74 1.29
C THR A 30 5.95 20.93 2.76
N GLY A 31 6.95 20.99 3.63
CA GLY A 31 6.73 21.17 5.06
C GLY A 31 7.32 20.04 5.92
N ASP A 32 7.25 20.26 7.22
CA ASP A 32 7.80 19.42 8.28
C ASP A 32 6.86 18.24 8.67
N GLU A 33 5.85 17.96 7.83
CA GLU A 33 4.84 16.93 8.13
C GLU A 33 5.32 15.52 7.74
N ASP A 34 5.20 14.59 8.68
CA ASP A 34 5.47 13.17 8.46
C ASP A 34 4.46 12.59 7.45
N PRO A 35 4.91 12.07 6.29
CA PRO A 35 4.02 11.48 5.28
C PRO A 35 3.18 10.31 5.80
N LEU A 36 3.59 9.70 6.91
CA LEU A 36 2.87 8.58 7.54
C LEU A 36 1.84 9.03 8.58
N ALA A 37 1.81 10.32 8.96
CA ALA A 37 0.91 10.82 10.00
C ALA A 37 -0.56 10.42 9.79
N PRO A 38 -1.15 10.53 8.58
CA PRO A 38 -2.54 10.11 8.36
C PRO A 38 -2.76 8.59 8.52
N LEU A 39 -1.76 7.77 8.21
CA LEU A 39 -1.82 6.31 8.41
C LEU A 39 -1.72 5.96 9.89
N VAL A 40 -0.89 6.69 10.62
CA VAL A 40 -0.75 6.55 12.08
C VAL A 40 -2.05 6.89 12.78
N GLU A 41 -2.71 7.96 12.38
CA GLU A 41 -4.00 8.39 12.93
C GLU A 41 -5.09 7.32 12.69
N ALA A 42 -5.20 6.80 11.48
CA ALA A 42 -6.15 5.74 11.15
C ALA A 42 -5.92 4.48 11.99
N LEU A 43 -4.67 4.04 12.13
CA LEU A 43 -4.35 2.88 12.96
C LEU A 43 -4.62 3.11 14.45
N GLN A 44 -4.38 4.33 14.96
CA GLN A 44 -4.70 4.69 16.34
C GLN A 44 -6.21 4.72 16.61
N SER A 45 -7.00 5.06 15.60
CA SER A 45 -8.47 5.03 15.66
C SER A 45 -9.04 3.60 15.55
N GLY A 46 -8.19 2.60 15.35
CA GLY A 46 -8.60 1.18 15.20
C GLY A 46 -9.01 0.79 13.78
N ASP A 47 -8.76 1.66 12.81
CA ASP A 47 -9.06 1.37 11.41
C ASP A 47 -8.05 0.40 10.81
N SER A 48 -8.51 -0.39 9.83
CA SER A 48 -7.63 -1.19 8.98
C SER A 48 -7.19 -0.35 7.78
N VAL A 49 -5.91 -0.45 7.42
CA VAL A 49 -5.36 0.29 6.29
C VAL A 49 -4.77 -0.65 5.24
N ILE A 50 -4.95 -0.30 3.98
CA ILE A 50 -4.28 -0.97 2.85
C ILE A 50 -3.15 -0.06 2.38
N ILE A 51 -1.93 -0.60 2.34
CA ILE A 51 -0.76 0.13 1.87
C ILE A 51 -0.09 -0.59 0.71
N PHE A 52 0.50 0.20 -0.17
CA PHE A 52 1.36 -0.29 -1.26
C PHE A 52 2.79 0.13 -0.94
N PRO A 53 3.59 -0.77 -0.31
CA PRO A 53 4.87 -0.38 0.28
C PRO A 53 5.95 -0.04 -0.73
N GLU A 54 5.73 -0.31 -2.01
CA GLU A 54 6.59 0.16 -3.10
C GLU A 54 6.57 1.70 -3.26
N GLY A 55 5.48 2.36 -2.85
CA GLY A 55 5.31 3.81 -2.98
C GLY A 55 5.12 4.31 -4.41
N THR A 56 5.09 3.42 -5.40
CA THR A 56 4.87 3.73 -6.82
C THR A 56 4.17 2.57 -7.51
N ARG A 57 3.61 2.83 -8.69
CA ARG A 57 3.12 1.76 -9.57
C ARG A 57 4.31 1.20 -10.33
N GLY A 58 4.60 -0.08 -10.14
CA GLY A 58 5.58 -0.81 -10.93
C GLY A 58 5.05 -1.16 -12.33
N PHE A 59 5.96 -1.49 -13.22
CA PHE A 59 5.65 -2.07 -14.54
C PHE A 59 6.12 -3.52 -14.62
N GLU A 60 6.82 -3.97 -13.60
CA GLU A 60 7.43 -5.29 -13.54
C GLU A 60 6.45 -6.33 -13.01
N ALA A 61 6.70 -7.58 -13.32
CA ALA A 61 5.88 -8.70 -12.87
C ALA A 61 5.97 -8.90 -11.33
N GLU A 62 7.01 -8.37 -10.72
CA GLU A 62 7.24 -8.44 -9.27
C GLU A 62 7.24 -7.04 -8.65
N PRO A 63 6.80 -6.92 -7.40
CA PRO A 63 6.85 -5.66 -6.69
C PRO A 63 8.29 -5.18 -6.49
N ALA A 64 8.50 -3.87 -6.59
CA ALA A 64 9.78 -3.25 -6.30
C ALA A 64 10.15 -3.39 -4.81
N ALA A 65 11.35 -2.94 -4.45
CA ALA A 65 11.79 -2.92 -3.06
C ALA A 65 10.85 -2.09 -2.19
N PHE A 66 10.47 -2.62 -1.03
CA PHE A 66 9.57 -1.95 -0.10
C PHE A 66 10.26 -0.78 0.60
N LYS A 67 9.52 0.30 0.79
CA LYS A 67 9.98 1.53 1.44
C LYS A 67 10.00 1.39 2.96
N ALA A 68 10.87 2.16 3.61
CA ALA A 68 11.04 2.18 5.06
C ALA A 68 9.75 2.48 5.86
N GLY A 69 8.76 3.11 5.24
CA GLY A 69 7.48 3.40 5.88
C GLY A 69 6.77 2.17 6.44
N LEU A 70 6.86 1.01 5.78
CA LEU A 70 6.30 -0.24 6.31
C LEU A 70 6.99 -0.67 7.61
N TYR A 71 8.31 -0.59 7.66
CA TYR A 71 9.06 -0.91 8.88
C TYR A 71 8.72 0.04 10.03
N ASN A 72 8.68 1.34 9.75
CA ASN A 72 8.36 2.36 10.77
C ASN A 72 6.95 2.16 11.35
N LEU A 73 5.98 1.75 10.53
CA LEU A 73 4.63 1.42 11.00
C LEU A 73 4.64 0.13 11.85
N ALA A 74 5.35 -0.91 11.42
CA ALA A 74 5.46 -2.15 12.18
C ALA A 74 6.13 -1.96 13.55
N GLU A 75 7.17 -1.13 13.61
CA GLU A 75 7.86 -0.79 14.85
C GLU A 75 6.97 0.04 15.79
N LYS A 76 6.23 1.01 15.24
CA LYS A 76 5.33 1.86 16.03
C LYS A 76 4.09 1.14 16.54
N PHE A 77 3.60 0.15 15.80
CA PHE A 77 2.39 -0.61 16.10
C PHE A 77 2.64 -2.12 16.17
N PRO A 78 3.35 -2.63 17.19
CA PRO A 78 3.71 -4.04 17.27
C PRO A 78 2.50 -4.98 17.40
N ASN A 79 1.34 -4.47 17.80
CA ASN A 79 0.09 -5.25 17.92
C ASN A 79 -0.74 -5.28 16.62
N VAL A 80 -0.37 -4.49 15.62
CA VAL A 80 -1.06 -4.48 14.32
C VAL A 80 -0.55 -5.65 13.48
N ARG A 81 -1.48 -6.44 12.95
CA ARG A 81 -1.15 -7.56 12.08
C ARG A 81 -0.91 -7.07 10.66
N LEU A 82 0.26 -7.36 10.13
CA LEU A 82 0.60 -7.10 8.73
C LEU A 82 0.22 -8.33 7.91
N ILE A 83 -0.76 -8.20 7.04
CA ILE A 83 -1.22 -9.30 6.19
C ILE A 83 -0.73 -9.06 4.76
N PRO A 84 0.17 -9.90 4.24
CA PRO A 84 0.57 -9.80 2.85
C PRO A 84 -0.61 -10.15 1.95
N ALA A 85 -0.77 -9.39 0.85
CA ALA A 85 -1.82 -9.62 -0.11
C ALA A 85 -1.27 -9.48 -1.53
N TRP A 86 -1.68 -10.39 -2.41
CA TRP A 86 -1.39 -10.34 -3.84
C TRP A 86 -2.68 -10.10 -4.62
N ILE A 87 -2.66 -9.13 -5.53
CA ILE A 87 -3.79 -8.81 -6.40
C ILE A 87 -3.42 -9.20 -7.83
N ASN A 88 -4.08 -10.21 -8.35
CA ASN A 88 -3.90 -10.65 -9.72
C ASN A 88 -4.62 -9.75 -10.71
N ASN A 89 -4.04 -9.60 -11.90
CA ASN A 89 -4.62 -8.94 -13.07
C ASN A 89 -4.88 -7.42 -12.94
N VAL A 90 -4.53 -6.78 -11.82
CA VAL A 90 -4.77 -5.34 -11.62
C VAL A 90 -4.15 -4.47 -12.72
N GLN A 91 -2.97 -4.82 -13.20
CA GLN A 91 -2.29 -4.09 -14.29
C GLN A 91 -3.02 -4.23 -15.63
N ARG A 92 -3.70 -5.37 -15.85
CA ARG A 92 -4.46 -5.65 -17.08
C ARG A 92 -5.84 -4.99 -17.07
N VAL A 93 -6.41 -4.78 -15.88
CA VAL A 93 -7.72 -4.12 -15.72
C VAL A 93 -7.62 -2.63 -16.02
N MET A 94 -6.54 -1.98 -15.57
CA MET A 94 -6.34 -0.56 -15.79
C MET A 94 -4.87 -0.27 -16.10
N PRO A 95 -4.43 -0.47 -17.35
CA PRO A 95 -3.09 -0.11 -17.78
C PRO A 95 -2.83 1.38 -17.54
N LYS A 96 -1.58 1.72 -17.32
CA LYS A 96 -1.20 3.10 -17.06
C LYS A 96 -1.49 3.97 -18.29
N GLY A 97 -2.31 5.01 -18.11
CA GLY A 97 -2.73 5.92 -19.19
C GLY A 97 -4.12 5.65 -19.73
N GLU A 98 -4.70 4.49 -19.48
CA GLU A 98 -6.07 4.16 -19.86
C GLU A 98 -7.08 4.66 -18.81
N VAL A 99 -8.25 5.07 -19.29
CA VAL A 99 -9.32 5.61 -18.43
C VAL A 99 -10.48 4.60 -18.30
N ILE A 100 -10.57 3.67 -19.25
CA ILE A 100 -11.65 2.67 -19.28
C ILE A 100 -11.11 1.36 -18.71
N PRO A 101 -11.69 0.85 -17.61
CA PRO A 101 -11.29 -0.45 -17.06
C PRO A 101 -11.72 -1.58 -18.01
N VAL A 102 -10.80 -2.48 -18.32
CA VAL A 102 -11.13 -3.70 -19.05
C VAL A 102 -11.77 -4.69 -18.07
N PRO A 103 -12.92 -5.31 -18.37
CA PRO A 103 -13.58 -6.25 -17.47
C PRO A 103 -12.83 -7.58 -17.42
N ILE A 104 -11.78 -7.63 -16.62
CA ILE A 104 -10.98 -8.82 -16.36
C ILE A 104 -11.20 -9.22 -14.90
N LEU A 105 -11.36 -10.52 -14.65
CA LEU A 105 -11.46 -11.04 -13.29
C LEU A 105 -10.18 -10.76 -12.52
N CYS A 106 -10.32 -10.07 -11.40
CA CYS A 106 -9.25 -9.88 -10.42
C CYS A 106 -9.47 -10.82 -9.25
N SER A 107 -8.39 -11.39 -8.75
CA SER A 107 -8.40 -12.14 -7.50
C SER A 107 -7.46 -11.51 -6.49
N VAL A 108 -7.79 -11.67 -5.22
CA VAL A 108 -6.92 -11.23 -4.11
C VAL A 108 -6.63 -12.45 -3.25
N THR A 109 -5.35 -12.74 -3.07
CA THR A 109 -4.85 -13.80 -2.19
C THR A 109 -4.23 -13.19 -0.96
N PHE A 110 -4.63 -13.65 0.22
CA PHE A 110 -4.07 -13.20 1.50
C PHE A 110 -3.17 -14.29 2.08
N GLY A 111 -2.02 -13.88 2.62
CA GLY A 111 -1.07 -14.77 3.28
C GLY A 111 -1.18 -14.74 4.81
N ALA A 112 -0.30 -15.49 5.45
CA ALA A 112 -0.18 -15.50 6.90
C ALA A 112 0.28 -14.13 7.43
N PRO A 113 -0.23 -13.72 8.61
CA PRO A 113 0.23 -12.48 9.23
C PRO A 113 1.73 -12.46 9.47
N LEU A 114 2.35 -11.33 9.19
CA LEU A 114 3.75 -11.05 9.49
C LEU A 114 3.85 -10.19 10.74
N VAL A 115 4.87 -10.43 11.54
CA VAL A 115 5.26 -9.60 12.67
C VAL A 115 6.71 -9.17 12.50
N LEU A 116 7.03 -7.96 12.97
CA LEU A 116 8.41 -7.53 13.12
C LEU A 116 9.03 -8.26 14.33
N GLU A 117 10.12 -8.96 14.09
CA GLU A 117 10.83 -9.69 15.16
C GLU A 117 11.69 -8.74 15.98
N THR A 118 11.87 -9.06 17.27
CA THR A 118 12.68 -8.23 18.16
C THR A 118 14.13 -8.18 17.67
N GLY A 119 14.61 -6.96 17.39
CA GLY A 119 15.97 -6.75 16.88
C GLY A 119 16.16 -7.05 15.39
N GLU A 120 15.08 -7.33 14.66
CA GLU A 120 15.16 -7.55 13.22
C GLU A 120 15.55 -6.26 12.48
N GLU A 121 16.60 -6.35 11.69
CA GLU A 121 17.03 -5.20 10.86
C GLU A 121 15.98 -4.81 9.84
N ARG A 122 15.81 -3.50 9.66
CA ARG A 122 14.86 -2.94 8.68
C ARG A 122 14.97 -3.56 7.29
N ARG A 123 16.19 -3.76 6.80
CA ARG A 123 16.44 -4.32 5.47
C ARG A 123 15.96 -5.78 5.38
N VAL A 124 16.20 -6.56 6.42
CA VAL A 124 15.80 -7.97 6.49
C VAL A 124 14.29 -8.09 6.54
N PHE A 125 13.65 -7.32 7.42
CA PHE A 125 12.19 -7.28 7.52
C PHE A 125 11.50 -6.90 6.20
N LEU A 126 11.97 -5.84 5.52
CA LEU A 126 11.38 -5.38 4.27
C LEU A 126 11.55 -6.40 3.14
N ALA A 127 12.69 -7.11 3.09
CA ALA A 127 12.91 -8.19 2.15
C ALA A 127 11.96 -9.35 2.43
N ARG A 128 11.86 -9.81 3.68
CA ARG A 128 10.96 -10.88 4.12
C ARG A 128 9.49 -10.55 3.83
N ALA A 129 9.08 -9.31 4.10
CA ALA A 129 7.72 -8.86 3.79
C ALA A 129 7.43 -8.86 2.28
N ARG A 130 8.39 -8.46 1.45
CA ARG A 130 8.29 -8.50 0.00
C ARG A 130 8.18 -9.95 -0.51
N ASP A 131 9.03 -10.82 -0.03
CA ASP A 131 9.06 -12.24 -0.43
C ASP A 131 7.76 -12.95 -0.04
N ALA A 132 7.18 -12.61 1.12
CA ALA A 132 5.88 -13.12 1.54
C ALA A 132 4.74 -12.69 0.59
N VAL A 133 4.80 -11.49 0.02
CA VAL A 133 3.83 -11.04 -1.00
C VAL A 133 4.05 -11.80 -2.31
N ILE A 134 5.30 -11.95 -2.76
CA ILE A 134 5.64 -12.66 -4.01
C ILE A 134 5.21 -14.13 -3.96
N ALA A 135 5.38 -14.77 -2.81
CA ALA A 135 4.98 -16.18 -2.62
C ALA A 135 3.47 -16.43 -2.82
N LEU A 136 2.64 -15.39 -2.79
CA LEU A 136 1.19 -15.49 -3.02
C LEU A 136 0.80 -15.41 -4.51
N ARG A 137 1.75 -15.14 -5.40
CA ARG A 137 1.48 -14.95 -6.83
C ARG A 137 0.90 -16.18 -7.49
N ASP A 138 1.39 -17.34 -7.12
CA ASP A 138 1.12 -18.62 -7.80
C ASP A 138 0.21 -19.56 -6.96
N VAL A 139 -0.49 -18.98 -5.99
CA VAL A 139 -1.43 -19.71 -5.10
C VAL A 139 -2.85 -19.68 -5.63
#